data_5f54d1c33e7ed5292d70e32a0b8443e7
#
_entry.id   5f54d1c33e7ed5292d70e32a0b8443e7
#
_cell.length_a   1.000
_cell.length_b   1.000
_cell.length_c   1.000
_cell.angle_alpha   90.00
_cell.angle_beta   90.00
_cell.angle_gamma   90.00
#
_symmetry.space_group_name_H-M   'P 1'
#
loop_
_entity.id
_entity.type
_entity.pdbx_description
1 polymer ?
#
loop_
_entity_poly.entity_id
_entity_poly.type
_entity_poly.pdbx_seq_one_letter_code
_entity_poly.pdbx_strand_id
1 'polypeptide(L)'
;MKFELLGTAGAARRGRLHLHHGTVETPVFMPVGTYGTVKAMTPEELTGLGAQIVLGNTFHLMLRPGTEVIRAHGGLHGFMHWTGPILTDSGGFQVFSLTELRKLTEAGVNFRSPVNGDAVFLSPEISMQVQAALNSDIVMAFDECPPYPATEQQARTSMELSMRWARRSHDEFTRLANPNALFGIVQGGTFLGLRQESLGQLVDIGFDG
;
A
#
# COMPACT_ATOMS: atom_id res chain seq x y z
N MET A 1 2.28 13.50 -8.17
CA MET A 1 1.85 14.01 -6.82
C MET A 1 2.62 15.28 -6.48
N LYS A 2 2.03 16.20 -5.66
CA LYS A 2 2.76 17.35 -5.07
C LYS A 2 2.47 17.39 -3.57
N PHE A 3 3.53 17.50 -2.76
CA PHE A 3 3.42 17.78 -1.33
C PHE A 3 3.75 19.25 -1.07
N GLU A 4 2.90 19.94 -0.29
CA GLU A 4 3.07 21.32 0.13
C GLU A 4 3.21 21.35 1.65
N LEU A 5 4.35 21.81 2.17
CA LEU A 5 4.55 22.01 3.60
C LEU A 5 3.91 23.36 4.02
N LEU A 6 2.89 23.31 4.88
CA LEU A 6 2.15 24.48 5.34
C LEU A 6 2.65 25.05 6.67
N GLY A 7 3.29 24.23 7.50
CA GLY A 7 3.82 24.69 8.78
C GLY A 7 4.54 23.59 9.55
N THR A 8 5.35 24.00 10.52
CA THR A 8 6.11 23.12 11.40
C THR A 8 5.99 23.55 12.85
N ALA A 9 6.05 22.60 13.79
CA ALA A 9 6.17 22.83 15.23
C ALA A 9 7.12 21.77 15.80
N GLY A 10 8.37 22.16 16.05
CA GLY A 10 9.46 21.20 16.32
C GLY A 10 9.63 20.24 15.16
N ALA A 11 9.55 18.93 15.43
CA ALA A 11 9.59 17.88 14.39
C ALA A 11 8.23 17.60 13.73
N ALA A 12 7.13 18.14 14.25
CA ALA A 12 5.80 17.97 13.67
C ALA A 12 5.64 18.82 12.39
N ARG A 13 4.93 18.28 11.41
CA ARG A 13 4.69 18.94 10.12
C ARG A 13 3.20 18.93 9.80
N ARG A 14 2.67 20.04 9.35
CA ARG A 14 1.38 20.14 8.70
C ARG A 14 1.61 20.38 7.21
N GLY A 15 0.94 19.63 6.37
CA GLY A 15 1.11 19.72 4.92
C GLY A 15 -0.16 19.44 4.14
N ARG A 16 -0.02 19.44 2.84
CA ARG A 16 -1.09 19.15 1.90
C ARG A 16 -0.55 18.27 0.77
N LEU A 17 -1.28 17.17 0.48
CA LEU A 17 -1.03 16.31 -0.67
C LEU A 17 -2.02 16.67 -1.79
N HIS A 18 -1.50 16.98 -2.95
CA HIS A 18 -2.29 17.16 -4.17
C HIS A 18 -2.21 15.86 -4.98
N LEU A 19 -3.34 15.16 -5.08
CA LEU A 19 -3.52 13.88 -5.75
C LEU A 19 -4.49 14.03 -6.92
N HIS A 20 -4.70 12.97 -7.70
CA HIS A 20 -5.53 13.04 -8.91
C HIS A 20 -7.00 13.31 -8.59
N HIS A 21 -7.53 12.67 -7.54
CA HIS A 21 -8.93 12.79 -7.14
C HIS A 21 -9.16 13.80 -6.00
N GLY A 22 -8.18 14.67 -5.70
CA GLY A 22 -8.39 15.74 -4.74
C GLY A 22 -7.17 16.05 -3.88
N THR A 23 -7.41 16.84 -2.86
CA THR A 23 -6.39 17.34 -1.94
C THR A 23 -6.62 16.77 -0.55
N VAL A 24 -5.53 16.38 0.13
CA VAL A 24 -5.56 15.82 1.47
C VAL A 24 -4.73 16.69 2.40
N GLU A 25 -5.34 17.24 3.45
CA GLU A 25 -4.63 17.95 4.53
C GLU A 25 -3.95 16.92 5.45
N THR A 26 -2.68 17.12 5.78
CA THR A 26 -1.94 16.22 6.66
C THR A 26 -1.52 16.89 7.96
N PRO A 27 -1.54 16.16 9.10
CA PRO A 27 -1.85 14.73 9.24
C PRO A 27 -3.33 14.41 9.03
N VAL A 28 -3.65 13.21 8.55
CA VAL A 28 -5.02 12.79 8.26
C VAL A 28 -5.25 11.34 8.72
N PHE A 29 -6.47 11.04 9.15
CA PHE A 29 -6.92 9.67 9.37
C PHE A 29 -7.52 9.12 8.07
N MET A 30 -7.17 7.87 7.72
CA MET A 30 -7.70 7.15 6.57
C MET A 30 -8.67 6.07 7.03
N PRO A 31 -10.00 6.23 6.85
CA PRO A 31 -10.94 5.14 7.07
C PRO A 31 -10.60 3.93 6.20
N VAL A 32 -10.69 2.72 6.79
CA VAL A 32 -10.29 1.49 6.11
C VAL A 32 -11.48 0.86 5.39
N GLY A 33 -11.41 0.82 4.06
CA GLY A 33 -12.38 0.18 3.17
C GLY A 33 -11.87 -1.15 2.63
N THR A 34 -11.76 -2.18 3.48
CA THR A 34 -11.09 -3.46 3.18
C THR A 34 -11.55 -4.13 1.89
N TYR A 35 -12.85 -4.16 1.62
CA TYR A 35 -13.44 -4.76 0.41
C TYR A 35 -14.05 -3.71 -0.52
N GLY A 36 -13.46 -2.52 -0.60
CA GLY A 36 -14.03 -1.41 -1.34
C GLY A 36 -15.24 -0.78 -0.63
N THR A 37 -15.30 -0.91 0.69
CA THR A 37 -16.32 -0.26 1.54
C THR A 37 -15.79 -0.12 2.96
N VAL A 38 -16.05 1.00 3.60
CA VAL A 38 -15.88 1.16 5.05
C VAL A 38 -17.08 0.50 5.72
N LYS A 39 -16.81 -0.48 6.58
CA LYS A 39 -17.85 -1.33 7.15
C LYS A 39 -18.92 -0.52 7.86
N ALA A 40 -20.20 -0.75 7.50
CA ALA A 40 -21.38 -0.10 8.02
C ALA A 40 -21.46 1.43 7.80
N MET A 41 -20.76 1.94 6.76
CA MET A 41 -20.83 3.37 6.38
C MET A 41 -20.98 3.51 4.86
N THR A 42 -21.80 4.47 4.44
CA THR A 42 -21.90 4.85 3.04
C THR A 42 -20.82 5.87 2.65
N PRO A 43 -20.48 6.03 1.36
CA PRO A 43 -19.56 7.09 0.91
C PRO A 43 -20.03 8.50 1.28
N GLU A 44 -21.33 8.73 1.27
CA GLU A 44 -21.96 10.01 1.65
C GLU A 44 -21.74 10.31 3.14
N GLU A 45 -21.89 9.31 4.01
CA GLU A 45 -21.62 9.45 5.45
C GLU A 45 -20.14 9.76 5.70
N LEU A 46 -19.22 9.07 5.00
CA LEU A 46 -17.78 9.35 5.10
C LEU A 46 -17.45 10.79 4.67
N THR A 47 -18.07 11.25 3.58
CA THR A 47 -17.93 12.63 3.11
C THR A 47 -18.49 13.62 4.13
N GLY A 48 -19.65 13.33 4.70
CA GLY A 48 -20.29 14.16 5.73
C GLY A 48 -19.47 14.26 7.02
N LEU A 49 -18.68 13.22 7.35
CA LEU A 49 -17.74 13.21 8.48
C LEU A 49 -16.39 13.89 8.15
N GLY A 50 -16.20 14.35 6.91
CA GLY A 50 -14.98 15.02 6.48
C GLY A 50 -13.81 14.09 6.17
N ALA A 51 -14.06 12.81 5.86
CA ALA A 51 -13.02 11.92 5.35
C ALA A 51 -12.49 12.47 4.01
N GLN A 52 -11.16 12.64 3.91
CA GLN A 52 -10.51 13.19 2.73
C GLN A 52 -9.85 12.11 1.86
N ILE A 53 -9.56 10.96 2.43
CA ILE A 53 -8.91 9.81 1.79
C ILE A 53 -9.40 8.52 2.45
N VAL A 54 -9.53 7.45 1.68
CA VAL A 54 -9.83 6.10 2.20
C VAL A 54 -8.73 5.11 1.84
N LEU A 55 -8.60 4.05 2.62
CA LEU A 55 -7.65 2.97 2.37
C LEU A 55 -8.38 1.72 1.88
N GLY A 56 -7.92 1.15 0.76
CA GLY A 56 -8.36 -0.15 0.25
C GLY A 56 -7.28 -1.22 0.45
N ASN A 57 -7.69 -2.47 0.73
CA ASN A 57 -6.73 -3.56 0.92
C ASN A 57 -6.56 -4.39 -0.35
N THR A 58 -5.41 -4.30 -0.98
CA THR A 58 -5.05 -4.97 -2.24
C THR A 58 -5.25 -6.47 -2.18
N PHE A 59 -4.80 -7.13 -1.11
CA PHE A 59 -4.97 -8.57 -0.90
C PHE A 59 -6.43 -9.01 -0.99
N HIS A 60 -7.31 -8.33 -0.27
CA HIS A 60 -8.73 -8.69 -0.24
C HIS A 60 -9.41 -8.42 -1.57
N LEU A 61 -9.16 -7.26 -2.16
CA LEU A 61 -9.76 -6.85 -3.43
C LEU A 61 -9.30 -7.71 -4.61
N MET A 62 -8.04 -8.16 -4.62
CA MET A 62 -7.50 -9.09 -5.61
C MET A 62 -8.20 -10.45 -5.55
N LEU A 63 -8.46 -10.98 -4.35
CA LEU A 63 -9.11 -12.27 -4.16
C LEU A 63 -10.62 -12.19 -4.38
N ARG A 64 -11.25 -11.10 -3.98
CA ARG A 64 -12.70 -10.90 -4.11
C ARG A 64 -13.07 -9.41 -4.03
N PRO A 65 -13.73 -8.82 -5.06
CA PRO A 65 -14.35 -9.47 -6.23
C PRO A 65 -13.37 -9.87 -7.33
N GLY A 66 -12.09 -9.48 -7.24
CA GLY A 66 -11.08 -9.66 -8.27
C GLY A 66 -10.89 -8.41 -9.13
N THR A 67 -9.70 -8.29 -9.72
CA THR A 67 -9.29 -7.08 -10.47
C THR A 67 -10.13 -6.83 -11.73
N GLU A 68 -10.62 -7.89 -12.38
CA GLU A 68 -11.42 -7.76 -13.60
C GLU A 68 -12.77 -7.06 -13.32
N VAL A 69 -13.43 -7.43 -12.20
CA VAL A 69 -14.68 -6.78 -11.80
C VAL A 69 -14.45 -5.30 -11.50
N ILE A 70 -13.40 -4.97 -10.73
CA ILE A 70 -13.09 -3.59 -10.37
C ILE A 70 -12.73 -2.77 -11.61
N ARG A 71 -11.92 -3.33 -12.52
CA ARG A 71 -11.55 -2.67 -13.77
C ARG A 71 -12.78 -2.37 -14.65
N ALA A 72 -13.74 -3.30 -14.70
CA ALA A 72 -14.99 -3.09 -15.45
C ALA A 72 -15.85 -1.93 -14.91
N HIS A 73 -15.65 -1.55 -13.63
CA HIS A 73 -16.29 -0.39 -13.01
C HIS A 73 -15.45 0.92 -13.13
N GLY A 74 -14.36 0.90 -13.92
CA GLY A 74 -13.48 2.06 -14.07
C GLY A 74 -12.48 2.26 -12.92
N GLY A 75 -12.19 1.19 -12.18
CA GLY A 75 -11.31 1.21 -11.03
C GLY A 75 -12.07 1.27 -9.69
N LEU A 76 -11.31 1.42 -8.61
CA LEU A 76 -11.87 1.33 -7.25
C LEU A 76 -12.81 2.51 -6.93
N HIS A 77 -12.54 3.70 -7.49
CA HIS A 77 -13.40 4.88 -7.32
C HIS A 77 -14.83 4.62 -7.82
N GLY A 78 -14.98 4.09 -9.05
CA GLY A 78 -16.28 3.74 -9.60
C GLY A 78 -16.94 2.57 -8.86
N PHE A 79 -16.15 1.56 -8.49
CA PHE A 79 -16.63 0.39 -7.74
C PHE A 79 -17.16 0.75 -6.35
N MET A 80 -16.49 1.67 -5.63
CA MET A 80 -16.86 2.14 -4.29
C MET A 80 -17.87 3.28 -4.29
N HIS A 81 -18.09 3.92 -5.43
CA HIS A 81 -18.79 5.22 -5.52
C HIS A 81 -18.13 6.30 -4.62
N TRP A 82 -16.79 6.31 -4.58
CA TRP A 82 -16.00 7.26 -3.82
C TRP A 82 -15.25 8.20 -4.76
N THR A 83 -15.42 9.51 -4.58
CA THR A 83 -14.87 10.54 -5.48
C THR A 83 -13.55 11.15 -4.99
N GLY A 84 -13.20 10.94 -3.71
CA GLY A 84 -11.96 11.42 -3.12
C GLY A 84 -10.77 10.50 -3.35
N PRO A 85 -9.57 10.89 -2.90
CA PRO A 85 -8.38 10.07 -2.96
C PRO A 85 -8.52 8.69 -2.31
N ILE A 86 -7.82 7.70 -2.88
CA ILE A 86 -7.71 6.34 -2.37
C ILE A 86 -6.23 5.97 -2.27
N LEU A 87 -5.84 5.40 -1.12
CA LEU A 87 -4.59 4.67 -0.95
C LEU A 87 -4.88 3.17 -0.96
N THR A 88 -4.12 2.37 -1.71
CA THR A 88 -4.13 0.92 -1.57
C THR A 88 -2.84 0.44 -0.91
N ASP A 89 -2.96 -0.47 0.06
CA ASP A 89 -1.80 -1.15 0.62
C ASP A 89 -1.15 -2.11 -0.38
N SER A 90 0.02 -2.65 -0.05
CA SER A 90 0.73 -3.58 -0.93
C SER A 90 0.14 -4.99 -0.98
N GLY A 91 -0.68 -5.37 0.00
CA GLY A 91 -1.15 -6.72 0.25
C GLY A 91 -0.18 -7.59 1.06
N GLY A 92 1.05 -7.14 1.30
CA GLY A 92 2.10 -7.90 2.00
C GLY A 92 1.68 -8.29 3.42
N PHE A 93 1.24 -7.34 4.23
CA PHE A 93 0.85 -7.59 5.62
C PHE A 93 -0.23 -8.67 5.74
N GLN A 94 -1.27 -8.66 4.90
CA GLN A 94 -2.36 -9.62 4.94
C GLN A 94 -1.89 -11.03 4.59
N VAL A 95 -0.97 -11.17 3.64
CA VAL A 95 -0.33 -12.47 3.33
C VAL A 95 0.41 -13.00 4.56
N PHE A 96 1.10 -12.13 5.31
CA PHE A 96 1.83 -12.54 6.50
C PHE A 96 0.92 -12.81 7.70
N SER A 97 -0.17 -12.07 7.87
CA SER A 97 -1.04 -12.17 9.05
C SER A 97 -2.19 -13.17 8.91
N LEU A 98 -2.69 -13.42 7.69
CA LEU A 98 -3.92 -14.18 7.46
C LEU A 98 -3.71 -15.57 6.82
N THR A 99 -2.47 -15.92 6.43
CA THR A 99 -2.21 -17.20 5.77
C THR A 99 -1.26 -18.07 6.59
N GLU A 100 -1.76 -19.21 7.07
CA GLU A 100 -0.96 -20.18 7.84
C GLU A 100 0.07 -20.93 6.98
N LEU A 101 -0.27 -21.19 5.71
CA LEU A 101 0.55 -21.92 4.75
C LEU A 101 1.14 -20.97 3.71
N ARG A 102 2.15 -20.21 4.11
CA ARG A 102 2.90 -19.32 3.20
C ARG A 102 4.33 -19.79 3.02
N LYS A 103 4.84 -19.64 1.81
CA LYS A 103 6.27 -19.84 1.50
C LYS A 103 6.84 -18.54 0.94
N LEU A 104 7.68 -17.91 1.75
CA LEU A 104 8.42 -16.71 1.38
C LEU A 104 9.67 -17.11 0.57
N THR A 105 9.91 -16.40 -0.53
CA THR A 105 11.10 -16.54 -1.38
C THR A 105 11.54 -15.15 -1.87
N GLU A 106 12.72 -15.05 -2.44
CA GLU A 106 13.18 -13.82 -3.11
C GLU A 106 12.21 -13.37 -4.24
N ALA A 107 11.60 -14.32 -4.93
CA ALA A 107 10.66 -14.02 -6.02
C ALA A 107 9.35 -13.41 -5.53
N GLY A 108 8.89 -13.78 -4.34
CA GLY A 108 7.59 -13.38 -3.78
C GLY A 108 7.07 -14.41 -2.78
N VAL A 109 5.77 -14.42 -2.55
CA VAL A 109 5.10 -15.24 -1.55
C VAL A 109 4.07 -16.15 -2.20
N ASN A 110 4.19 -17.46 -1.95
CA ASN A 110 3.16 -18.45 -2.28
C ASN A 110 2.28 -18.67 -1.04
N PHE A 111 0.97 -18.68 -1.20
CA PHE A 111 0.02 -18.93 -0.12
C PHE A 111 -1.25 -19.59 -0.62
N ARG A 112 -2.12 -20.02 0.31
CA ARG A 112 -3.48 -20.48 0.01
C ARG A 112 -4.48 -19.38 0.22
N SER A 113 -5.34 -19.13 -0.78
CA SER A 113 -6.43 -18.18 -0.68
C SER A 113 -7.37 -18.53 0.49
N PRO A 114 -7.62 -17.63 1.43
CA PRO A 114 -8.58 -17.86 2.50
C PRO A 114 -10.05 -17.89 2.01
N VAL A 115 -10.29 -17.52 0.76
CA VAL A 115 -11.65 -17.46 0.16
C VAL A 115 -12.07 -18.83 -0.35
N ASN A 116 -11.17 -19.56 -1.04
CA ASN A 116 -11.50 -20.79 -1.76
C ASN A 116 -10.39 -21.87 -1.68
N GLY A 117 -9.29 -21.61 -0.99
CA GLY A 117 -8.18 -22.55 -0.84
C GLY A 117 -7.22 -22.67 -2.03
N ASP A 118 -7.44 -21.91 -3.12
CA ASP A 118 -6.59 -21.94 -4.29
C ASP A 118 -5.15 -21.51 -3.97
N ALA A 119 -4.19 -22.06 -4.72
CA ALA A 119 -2.81 -21.62 -4.65
C ALA A 119 -2.67 -20.25 -5.33
N VAL A 120 -2.13 -19.29 -4.60
CA VAL A 120 -1.92 -17.90 -5.07
C VAL A 120 -0.44 -17.55 -4.90
N PHE A 121 0.10 -16.85 -5.88
CA PHE A 121 1.42 -16.24 -5.82
C PHE A 121 1.29 -14.72 -5.87
N LEU A 122 1.99 -14.02 -4.98
CA LEU A 122 2.07 -12.57 -4.96
C LEU A 122 3.54 -12.15 -4.95
N SER A 123 3.88 -11.22 -5.84
CA SER A 123 5.21 -10.65 -5.97
C SER A 123 5.13 -9.12 -6.02
N PRO A 124 6.26 -8.40 -5.94
CA PRO A 124 6.28 -6.96 -6.17
C PRO A 124 5.58 -6.55 -7.47
N GLU A 125 5.87 -7.25 -8.56
CA GLU A 125 5.30 -6.96 -9.88
C GLU A 125 3.79 -7.19 -9.90
N ILE A 126 3.33 -8.32 -9.35
CA ILE A 126 1.90 -8.64 -9.29
C ILE A 126 1.15 -7.63 -8.41
N SER A 127 1.73 -7.24 -7.27
CA SER A 127 1.15 -6.19 -6.42
C SER A 127 0.96 -4.87 -7.19
N MET A 128 1.97 -4.44 -7.95
CA MET A 128 1.87 -3.23 -8.78
C MET A 128 0.80 -3.36 -9.87
N GLN A 129 0.70 -4.52 -10.52
CA GLN A 129 -0.32 -4.80 -11.54
C GLN A 129 -1.73 -4.79 -10.95
N VAL A 130 -1.91 -5.38 -9.76
CA VAL A 130 -3.19 -5.35 -9.05
C VAL A 130 -3.56 -3.93 -8.68
N GLN A 131 -2.66 -3.16 -8.05
CA GLN A 131 -2.92 -1.78 -7.65
C GLN A 131 -3.15 -0.86 -8.87
N ALA A 132 -2.50 -1.11 -10.01
CA ALA A 132 -2.80 -0.43 -11.26
C ALA A 132 -4.23 -0.73 -11.76
N ALA A 133 -4.71 -1.96 -11.60
CA ALA A 133 -6.11 -2.32 -11.94
C ALA A 133 -7.12 -1.70 -10.96
N LEU A 134 -6.74 -1.53 -9.68
CA LEU A 134 -7.53 -0.81 -8.67
C LEU A 134 -7.58 0.69 -8.96
N ASN A 135 -6.55 1.24 -9.60
CA ASN A 135 -6.41 2.66 -9.96
C ASN A 135 -6.49 3.61 -8.75
N SER A 136 -5.78 3.28 -7.66
CA SER A 136 -5.68 4.12 -6.47
C SER A 136 -4.73 5.30 -6.68
N ASP A 137 -4.97 6.44 -6.01
CA ASP A 137 -4.12 7.64 -6.09
C ASP A 137 -2.74 7.43 -5.47
N ILE A 138 -2.67 6.61 -4.42
CA ILE A 138 -1.42 6.22 -3.76
C ILE A 138 -1.30 4.70 -3.78
N VAL A 139 -0.22 4.23 -4.37
CA VAL A 139 0.18 2.83 -4.50
C VAL A 139 1.31 2.56 -3.51
N MET A 140 1.24 1.49 -2.71
CA MET A 140 2.29 1.13 -1.77
C MET A 140 3.23 0.06 -2.36
N ALA A 141 4.54 0.24 -2.18
CA ALA A 141 5.53 -0.77 -2.56
C ALA A 141 5.31 -2.08 -1.78
N PHE A 142 5.55 -3.23 -2.44
CA PHE A 142 5.41 -4.53 -1.79
C PHE A 142 6.55 -4.77 -0.81
N ASP A 143 6.23 -5.16 0.41
CA ASP A 143 7.16 -5.33 1.52
C ASP A 143 6.95 -6.64 2.29
N GLU A 144 7.94 -7.02 3.06
CA GLU A 144 7.89 -8.12 4.02
C GLU A 144 7.77 -7.55 5.43
N CYS A 145 6.79 -8.03 6.18
CA CYS A 145 6.51 -7.58 7.53
C CYS A 145 7.02 -8.65 8.54
N PRO A 146 8.13 -8.40 9.27
CA PRO A 146 8.65 -9.36 10.23
C PRO A 146 7.71 -9.51 11.44
N PRO A 147 7.73 -10.66 12.13
CA PRO A 147 6.96 -10.84 13.36
C PRO A 147 7.48 -9.89 14.46
N TYR A 148 6.62 -9.62 15.43
CA TYR A 148 7.03 -8.89 16.64
C TYR A 148 6.80 -9.79 17.87
N PRO A 149 7.79 -9.91 18.79
CA PRO A 149 9.14 -9.33 18.72
C PRO A 149 10.04 -10.03 17.68
N ALA A 150 11.01 -9.30 17.13
CA ALA A 150 12.03 -9.81 16.23
C ALA A 150 13.41 -9.45 16.75
N THR A 151 14.40 -10.31 16.51
CA THR A 151 15.81 -9.96 16.73
C THR A 151 16.29 -8.96 15.67
N GLU A 152 17.37 -8.24 15.95
CA GLU A 152 17.94 -7.29 14.98
C GLU A 152 18.31 -8.00 13.66
N GLN A 153 18.87 -9.22 13.75
CA GLN A 153 19.21 -10.01 12.56
C GLN A 153 17.97 -10.37 11.72
N GLN A 154 16.88 -10.75 12.37
CA GLN A 154 15.60 -11.02 11.67
C GLN A 154 15.04 -9.74 11.01
N ALA A 155 15.06 -8.63 11.73
CA ALA A 155 14.61 -7.34 11.20
C ALA A 155 15.50 -6.87 10.02
N ARG A 156 16.82 -7.11 10.09
CA ARG A 156 17.76 -6.82 8.99
C ARG A 156 17.43 -7.65 7.75
N THR A 157 17.31 -8.96 7.90
CA THR A 157 17.02 -9.88 6.77
C THR A 157 15.70 -9.49 6.08
N SER A 158 14.67 -9.17 6.86
CA SER A 158 13.37 -8.71 6.37
C SER A 158 13.48 -7.36 5.66
N MET A 159 14.18 -6.40 6.25
CA MET A 159 14.42 -5.08 5.65
C MET A 159 15.17 -5.20 4.31
N GLU A 160 16.24 -5.99 4.25
CA GLU A 160 17.02 -6.17 3.02
C GLU A 160 16.19 -6.80 1.88
N LEU A 161 15.34 -7.78 2.20
CA LEU A 161 14.38 -8.32 1.24
C LEU A 161 13.39 -7.26 0.76
N SER A 162 12.82 -6.49 1.71
CA SER A 162 11.88 -5.43 1.39
C SER A 162 12.50 -4.35 0.51
N MET A 163 13.78 -4.00 0.70
CA MET A 163 14.47 -3.04 -0.16
C MET A 163 14.67 -3.55 -1.59
N ARG A 164 14.98 -4.85 -1.76
CA ARG A 164 15.02 -5.46 -3.10
C ARG A 164 13.64 -5.49 -3.76
N TRP A 165 12.61 -5.79 -2.99
CA TRP A 165 11.21 -5.75 -3.45
C TRP A 165 10.72 -4.33 -3.75
N ALA A 166 11.15 -3.35 -2.97
CA ALA A 166 10.88 -1.94 -3.22
C ALA A 166 11.43 -1.49 -4.59
N ARG A 167 12.68 -1.88 -4.93
CA ARG A 167 13.25 -1.62 -6.25
C ARG A 167 12.41 -2.27 -7.36
N ARG A 168 12.06 -3.54 -7.23
CA ARG A 168 11.24 -4.27 -8.20
C ARG A 168 9.83 -3.66 -8.34
N SER A 169 9.23 -3.20 -7.22
CA SER A 169 7.96 -2.48 -7.24
C SER A 169 8.07 -1.18 -8.04
N HIS A 170 9.11 -0.39 -7.80
CA HIS A 170 9.35 0.85 -8.51
C HIS A 170 9.57 0.62 -10.02
N ASP A 171 10.37 -0.39 -10.39
CA ASP A 171 10.64 -0.72 -11.79
C ASP A 171 9.37 -1.15 -12.52
N GLU A 172 8.54 -1.99 -11.91
CA GLU A 172 7.26 -2.42 -12.48
C GLU A 172 6.23 -1.27 -12.55
N PHE A 173 6.14 -0.44 -11.52
CA PHE A 173 5.28 0.74 -11.51
C PHE A 173 5.64 1.68 -12.69
N THR A 174 6.93 1.91 -12.91
CA THR A 174 7.44 2.70 -14.03
C THR A 174 7.12 2.03 -15.37
N ARG A 175 7.33 0.72 -15.48
CA ARG A 175 7.01 -0.06 -16.70
C ARG A 175 5.53 0.01 -17.06
N LEU A 176 4.65 0.02 -16.05
CA LEU A 176 3.20 0.16 -16.25
C LEU A 176 2.78 1.58 -16.64
N ALA A 177 3.70 2.55 -16.60
CA ALA A 177 3.42 3.98 -16.79
C ALA A 177 2.23 4.46 -15.92
N ASN A 178 2.17 3.98 -14.67
CA ASN A 178 1.09 4.34 -13.75
C ASN A 178 1.18 5.84 -13.43
N PRO A 179 0.11 6.64 -13.65
CA PRO A 179 0.15 8.09 -13.45
C PRO A 179 0.01 8.52 -11.99
N ASN A 180 -0.28 7.59 -11.10
CA ASN A 180 -0.52 7.84 -9.67
C ASN A 180 0.80 7.95 -8.87
N ALA A 181 0.72 8.07 -7.55
CA ALA A 181 1.90 8.18 -6.69
C ALA A 181 2.33 6.82 -6.15
N LEU A 182 3.64 6.55 -6.11
CA LEU A 182 4.22 5.36 -5.50
C LEU A 182 4.90 5.72 -4.17
N PHE A 183 4.51 5.04 -3.10
CA PHE A 183 5.08 5.23 -1.76
C PHE A 183 5.92 4.02 -1.34
N GLY A 184 7.11 4.33 -0.78
CA GLY A 184 7.97 3.35 -0.13
C GLY A 184 7.57 3.11 1.33
N ILE A 185 8.08 2.02 1.92
CA ILE A 185 7.80 1.65 3.32
C ILE A 185 9.13 1.50 4.06
N VAL A 186 9.36 2.34 5.07
CA VAL A 186 10.56 2.27 5.91
C VAL A 186 10.49 1.03 6.80
N GLN A 187 11.38 0.09 6.59
CA GLN A 187 11.52 -1.16 7.33
C GLN A 187 12.63 -1.06 8.40
N GLY A 188 12.91 -2.16 9.13
CA GLY A 188 13.94 -2.22 10.17
C GLY A 188 13.41 -2.38 11.60
N GLY A 189 12.11 -2.68 11.75
CA GLY A 189 11.47 -2.91 13.04
C GLY A 189 11.65 -1.72 14.00
N THR A 190 12.10 -1.98 15.22
CA THR A 190 12.39 -0.94 16.24
C THR A 190 13.85 -0.52 16.27
N PHE A 191 14.70 -1.02 15.35
CA PHE A 191 16.14 -0.75 15.33
C PHE A 191 16.45 0.49 14.50
N LEU A 192 16.88 1.57 15.19
CA LEU A 192 17.08 2.88 14.56
C LEU A 192 18.07 2.83 13.39
N GLY A 193 19.18 2.10 13.54
CA GLY A 193 20.18 1.96 12.47
C GLY A 193 19.62 1.33 11.20
N LEU A 194 18.81 0.27 11.35
CA LEU A 194 18.15 -0.40 10.22
C LEU A 194 17.11 0.53 9.55
N ARG A 195 16.37 1.30 10.34
CA ARG A 195 15.39 2.26 9.80
C ARG A 195 16.06 3.37 9.00
N GLN A 196 17.22 3.86 9.47
CA GLN A 196 18.02 4.86 8.76
C GLN A 196 18.57 4.29 7.45
N GLU A 197 19.09 3.05 7.48
CA GLU A 197 19.57 2.34 6.30
C GLU A 197 18.44 2.13 5.27
N SER A 198 17.27 1.65 5.73
CA SER A 198 16.09 1.48 4.89
C SER A 198 15.65 2.80 4.24
N LEU A 199 15.58 3.89 5.03
CA LEU A 199 15.21 5.21 4.52
C LEU A 199 16.19 5.69 3.45
N GLY A 200 17.50 5.54 3.67
CA GLY A 200 18.53 5.90 2.67
C GLY A 200 18.33 5.17 1.34
N GLN A 201 18.13 3.85 1.40
CA GLN A 201 17.88 3.03 0.21
C GLN A 201 16.59 3.43 -0.52
N LEU A 202 15.50 3.75 0.20
CA LEU A 202 14.25 4.21 -0.41
C LEU A 202 14.42 5.57 -1.11
N VAL A 203 15.17 6.49 -0.51
CA VAL A 203 15.50 7.78 -1.13
C VAL A 203 16.31 7.59 -2.43
N ASP A 204 17.25 6.66 -2.43
CA ASP A 204 18.07 6.33 -3.62
C ASP A 204 17.24 5.64 -4.73
N ILE A 205 16.17 4.93 -4.38
CA ILE A 205 15.23 4.36 -5.35
C ILE A 205 14.38 5.46 -5.99
N GLY A 206 13.91 6.43 -5.22
CA GLY A 206 13.18 7.59 -5.72
C GLY A 206 11.66 7.41 -5.73
N PHE A 207 11.06 7.23 -4.56
CA PHE A 207 9.60 7.20 -4.37
C PHE A 207 9.03 8.62 -4.31
N ASP A 208 7.73 8.74 -4.57
CA ASP A 208 6.99 10.01 -4.43
C ASP A 208 6.74 10.38 -2.96
N GLY A 209 6.73 9.36 -2.06
CA GLY A 209 6.52 9.52 -0.63
C GLY A 209 6.92 8.31 0.20
#